data_612dfcbb3f300c2e067fdd7adc2e0bc5
#
_entry.id   612dfcbb3f300c2e067fdd7adc2e0bc5
#
_cell.length_a   1.000
_cell.length_b   1.000
_cell.length_c   1.000
_cell.angle_alpha   90.00
_cell.angle_beta   90.00
_cell.angle_gamma   90.00
#
_symmetry.space_group_name_H-M   'P 1'
#
loop_
_entity.id
_entity.type
_entity.pdbx_description
1 polymer ?
#
loop_
_entity_poly.entity_id
_entity_poly.type
_entity_poly.pdbx_seq_one_letter_code
_entity_poly.pdbx_strand_id
1 'polypeptide(L)'
;MIKEIALENFKCYKKLNTIQLAKVNLLAGSNGRGKSSFIQALLLLAQSLDSEKGLNHLEMNGRFVELGTFADVQNSESKGNLTIRYKTDDKDESDILISFSSYENKTQWGEIISFTLSGKELIEEMGSATGENGEQKSHGLGVTSTVAGLSQLYNVYYISADRRGPVDFVKKNDNRDDNQIGIHGEFLINSLAKKGKDFTDKVASELSKILSGATIQVENTDTDYLRFYLDSVNDSKGFRPTNVGFGYSYILPIVMTLMLAEKGAKIFIENPEAHLHPGAQSRLADFLMRKSKERDLQLFIETHSDHIINGLRIAIVDGILEESDARILFFSREGLGDTNVYQIKIDSKGNLSDYPDGFMDEWGIQMSKLV
;
A
#
# COMPACT_ATOMS: atom_id res chain seq x y z
N MET A 1 -4.31 13.68 3.90
CA MET A 1 -3.06 12.91 3.71
C MET A 1 -2.44 12.60 5.06
N ILE A 2 -1.87 11.40 5.24
CA ILE A 2 -1.13 11.06 6.47
C ILE A 2 0.23 11.75 6.43
N LYS A 3 0.58 12.49 7.47
CA LYS A 3 1.83 13.30 7.56
C LYS A 3 2.88 12.68 8.46
N GLU A 4 2.45 11.98 9.51
CA GLU A 4 3.35 11.34 10.47
C GLU A 4 2.77 10.00 10.91
N ILE A 5 3.64 9.08 11.30
CA ILE A 5 3.27 7.82 11.94
C ILE A 5 4.29 7.45 13.01
N ALA A 6 3.83 6.86 14.11
CA ALA A 6 4.64 6.20 15.11
C ALA A 6 3.95 4.90 15.53
N LEU A 7 4.74 3.87 15.80
CA LEU A 7 4.28 2.54 16.19
C LEU A 7 4.95 2.13 17.49
N GLU A 8 4.22 1.46 18.37
CA GLU A 8 4.75 0.89 19.60
C GLU A 8 4.22 -0.53 19.78
N ASN A 9 5.09 -1.46 20.13
CA ASN A 9 4.79 -2.88 20.37
C ASN A 9 4.15 -3.61 19.18
N PHE A 10 4.57 -3.25 17.96
CA PHE A 10 4.09 -3.90 16.74
C PHE A 10 5.22 -4.64 16.02
N LYS A 11 5.13 -5.96 15.95
CA LYS A 11 6.10 -6.84 15.27
C LYS A 11 7.56 -6.50 15.67
N CYS A 12 8.40 -6.09 14.71
CA CYS A 12 9.78 -5.70 14.95
C CYS A 12 9.94 -4.33 15.65
N TYR A 13 8.86 -3.56 15.81
CA TYR A 13 8.91 -2.25 16.43
C TYR A 13 8.53 -2.33 17.90
N LYS A 14 9.51 -2.28 18.79
CA LYS A 14 9.26 -2.08 20.22
C LYS A 14 8.79 -0.64 20.47
N LYS A 15 9.53 0.32 19.91
CA LYS A 15 9.12 1.72 19.83
C LYS A 15 9.71 2.35 18.58
N LEU A 16 8.86 2.70 17.63
CA LEU A 16 9.26 3.41 16.43
C LEU A 16 9.16 4.92 16.66
N ASN A 17 10.24 5.62 16.47
CA ASN A 17 10.23 7.08 16.47
C ASN A 17 9.30 7.61 15.38
N THR A 18 8.79 8.83 15.56
CA THR A 18 7.91 9.47 14.58
C THR A 18 8.57 9.57 13.22
N ILE A 19 7.90 8.99 12.23
CA ILE A 19 8.29 9.03 10.82
C ILE A 19 7.47 10.09 10.11
N GLN A 20 8.16 11.03 9.45
CA GLN A 20 7.52 12.03 8.59
C GLN A 20 7.18 11.41 7.25
N LEU A 21 5.97 11.64 6.77
CA LEU A 21 5.45 11.11 5.52
C LEU A 21 5.19 12.24 4.51
N ALA A 22 5.39 11.90 3.25
CA ALA A 22 5.16 12.79 2.12
C ALA A 22 4.06 12.23 1.19
N LYS A 23 3.85 12.86 0.06
CA LYS A 23 2.95 12.37 -0.99
C LYS A 23 3.46 11.05 -1.58
N VAL A 24 4.76 10.93 -1.80
CA VAL A 24 5.42 9.70 -2.24
C VAL A 24 6.45 9.28 -1.20
N ASN A 25 6.24 8.08 -0.65
CA ASN A 25 7.11 7.46 0.34
C ASN A 25 7.70 6.19 -0.25
N LEU A 26 9.02 6.18 -0.50
CA LEU A 26 9.73 4.96 -0.88
C LEU A 26 10.28 4.27 0.35
N LEU A 27 9.96 3.00 0.51
CA LEU A 27 10.45 2.16 1.61
C LEU A 27 11.55 1.26 1.05
N ALA A 28 12.79 1.54 1.45
CA ALA A 28 14.00 0.83 1.01
C ALA A 28 14.70 0.17 2.19
N GLY A 29 15.62 -0.76 1.93
CA GLY A 29 16.40 -1.49 2.93
C GLY A 29 16.37 -2.99 2.71
N SER A 30 17.22 -3.71 3.43
CA SER A 30 17.35 -5.18 3.32
C SER A 30 16.08 -5.90 3.76
N ASN A 31 15.93 -7.17 3.36
CA ASN A 31 14.82 -8.01 3.76
C ASN A 31 14.78 -8.22 5.29
N GLY A 32 13.58 -8.31 5.86
CA GLY A 32 13.41 -8.54 7.30
C GLY A 32 13.72 -7.34 8.20
N ARG A 33 13.83 -6.12 7.63
CA ARG A 33 14.16 -4.90 8.39
C ARG A 33 12.94 -4.06 8.78
N GLY A 34 11.72 -4.56 8.53
CA GLY A 34 10.48 -3.92 8.99
C GLY A 34 9.67 -3.17 7.92
N LYS A 35 10.13 -3.05 6.67
CA LYS A 35 9.39 -2.37 5.59
C LYS A 35 7.94 -2.85 5.46
N SER A 36 7.75 -4.15 5.25
CA SER A 36 6.42 -4.75 5.14
C SER A 36 5.63 -4.65 6.44
N SER A 37 6.29 -4.73 7.62
CA SER A 37 5.62 -4.50 8.90
C SER A 37 5.10 -3.07 9.03
N PHE A 38 5.83 -2.07 8.51
CA PHE A 38 5.37 -0.68 8.47
C PHE A 38 4.10 -0.52 7.61
N ILE A 39 4.10 -1.09 6.40
CA ILE A 39 2.92 -1.13 5.51
C ILE A 39 1.76 -1.85 6.19
N GLN A 40 2.01 -3.01 6.77
CA GLN A 40 1.00 -3.84 7.44
C GLN A 40 0.32 -3.13 8.61
N ALA A 41 1.02 -2.27 9.35
CA ALA A 41 0.38 -1.49 10.43
C ALA A 41 -0.70 -0.55 9.90
N LEU A 42 -0.45 0.14 8.79
CA LEU A 42 -1.42 1.02 8.14
C LEU A 42 -2.56 0.24 7.48
N LEU A 43 -2.25 -0.86 6.80
CA LEU A 43 -3.24 -1.73 6.17
C LEU A 43 -4.14 -2.41 7.20
N LEU A 44 -3.58 -2.86 8.33
CA LEU A 44 -4.31 -3.45 9.45
C LEU A 44 -5.33 -2.46 10.02
N LEU A 45 -4.92 -1.21 10.23
CA LEU A 45 -5.83 -0.17 10.69
C LEU A 45 -6.90 0.15 9.63
N ALA A 46 -6.51 0.24 8.35
CA ALA A 46 -7.44 0.51 7.25
C ALA A 46 -8.48 -0.60 7.04
N GLN A 47 -8.10 -1.87 7.21
CA GLN A 47 -9.08 -2.98 7.09
C GLN A 47 -10.03 -3.07 8.29
N SER A 48 -9.61 -2.58 9.46
CA SER A 48 -10.41 -2.56 10.68
C SER A 48 -11.48 -1.46 10.70
N LEU A 49 -11.38 -0.51 9.76
CA LEU A 49 -12.31 0.60 9.65
C LEU A 49 -13.54 0.23 8.82
N ASP A 50 -14.71 0.49 9.38
CA ASP A 50 -16.00 0.44 8.69
C ASP A 50 -16.48 1.86 8.42
N SER A 51 -16.82 2.18 7.16
CA SER A 51 -17.25 3.52 6.75
C SER A 51 -18.56 3.98 7.43
N GLU A 52 -19.37 3.05 7.87
CA GLU A 52 -20.64 3.35 8.55
C GLU A 52 -20.52 3.28 10.08
N LYS A 53 -19.71 2.34 10.60
CA LYS A 53 -19.62 2.03 12.03
C LYS A 53 -18.36 2.58 12.71
N GLY A 54 -17.37 3.05 11.93
CA GLY A 54 -16.09 3.53 12.45
C GLY A 54 -15.12 2.41 12.83
N LEU A 55 -14.40 2.55 13.94
CA LEU A 55 -13.42 1.59 14.44
C LEU A 55 -13.93 0.93 15.72
N ASN A 56 -14.15 -0.38 15.70
CA ASN A 56 -14.66 -1.15 16.85
C ASN A 56 -13.62 -2.09 17.45
N HIS A 57 -12.73 -2.58 16.65
CA HIS A 57 -11.64 -3.47 17.03
C HIS A 57 -10.56 -3.48 15.94
N LEU A 58 -9.39 -3.99 16.27
CA LEU A 58 -8.33 -4.21 15.30
C LEU A 58 -8.49 -5.62 14.71
N GLU A 59 -8.81 -5.72 13.43
CA GLU A 59 -9.07 -6.99 12.73
C GLU A 59 -7.78 -7.56 12.15
N MET A 60 -7.28 -8.68 12.72
CA MET A 60 -6.01 -9.28 12.31
C MET A 60 -6.05 -9.90 10.91
N ASN A 61 -7.21 -10.39 10.47
CA ASN A 61 -7.37 -11.07 9.20
C ASN A 61 -8.53 -10.44 8.43
N GLY A 62 -8.23 -9.78 7.33
CA GLY A 62 -9.21 -9.03 6.56
C GLY A 62 -8.83 -8.88 5.09
N ARG A 63 -9.39 -7.86 4.45
CA ARG A 63 -9.29 -7.68 2.99
C ARG A 63 -7.89 -7.35 2.47
N PHE A 64 -6.98 -6.83 3.31
CA PHE A 64 -5.65 -6.42 2.89
C PHE A 64 -4.56 -7.34 3.42
N VAL A 65 -4.66 -7.76 4.68
CA VAL A 65 -3.65 -8.57 5.34
C VAL A 65 -4.29 -9.66 6.20
N GLU A 66 -3.63 -10.81 6.27
CA GLU A 66 -3.95 -11.94 7.14
C GLU A 66 -2.75 -12.15 8.08
N LEU A 67 -2.84 -11.62 9.31
CA LEU A 67 -1.72 -11.57 10.26
C LEU A 67 -1.83 -12.58 11.41
N GLY A 68 -2.83 -13.46 11.35
CA GLY A 68 -3.02 -14.51 12.34
C GLY A 68 -3.74 -14.02 13.60
N THR A 69 -3.07 -14.02 14.72
CA THR A 69 -3.61 -13.60 16.03
C THR A 69 -3.01 -12.29 16.50
N PHE A 70 -3.62 -11.66 17.50
CA PHE A 70 -3.06 -10.45 18.14
C PHE A 70 -1.67 -10.69 18.70
N ALA A 71 -1.41 -11.89 19.25
CA ALA A 71 -0.09 -12.27 19.75
C ALA A 71 0.98 -12.35 18.65
N ASP A 72 0.61 -12.71 17.40
CA ASP A 72 1.53 -12.78 16.27
C ASP A 72 2.01 -11.40 15.80
N VAL A 73 1.25 -10.34 16.11
CA VAL A 73 1.60 -8.97 15.75
C VAL A 73 2.21 -8.16 16.89
N GLN A 74 2.11 -8.64 18.14
CA GLN A 74 2.79 -8.01 19.26
C GLN A 74 4.30 -8.16 19.14
N ASN A 75 5.04 -7.17 19.65
CA ASN A 75 6.49 -7.30 19.78
C ASN A 75 6.84 -8.33 20.87
N SER A 76 7.67 -9.31 20.55
CA SER A 76 7.98 -10.43 21.42
C SER A 76 8.75 -10.05 22.71
N GLU A 77 9.42 -8.90 22.70
CA GLU A 77 10.21 -8.40 23.83
C GLU A 77 9.43 -7.44 24.75
N SER A 78 8.23 -7.03 24.32
CA SER A 78 7.39 -6.09 25.05
C SER A 78 6.05 -6.69 25.44
N LYS A 79 5.64 -6.45 26.69
CA LYS A 79 4.32 -6.87 27.22
C LYS A 79 3.30 -5.71 27.21
N GLY A 80 3.63 -4.59 26.57
CA GLY A 80 2.77 -3.41 26.52
C GLY A 80 1.65 -3.53 25.49
N ASN A 81 0.78 -2.53 25.47
CA ASN A 81 -0.27 -2.41 24.47
C ASN A 81 0.32 -2.09 23.09
N LEU A 82 -0.30 -2.61 22.03
CA LEU A 82 -0.01 -2.19 20.68
C LEU A 82 -0.55 -0.78 20.48
N THR A 83 0.29 0.16 20.06
CA THR A 83 -0.12 1.54 19.86
C THR A 83 0.25 2.03 18.46
N ILE A 84 -0.73 2.65 17.79
CA ILE A 84 -0.57 3.31 16.50
C ILE A 84 -0.92 4.78 16.69
N ARG A 85 0.02 5.67 16.39
CA ARG A 85 -0.20 7.11 16.31
C ARG A 85 0.06 7.59 14.90
N TYR A 86 -0.84 8.38 14.35
CA TYR A 86 -0.60 9.06 13.09
C TYR A 86 -1.18 10.47 13.11
N LYS A 87 -0.58 11.34 12.29
CA LYS A 87 -1.10 12.68 12.07
C LYS A 87 -1.52 12.85 10.62
N THR A 88 -2.55 13.64 10.42
CA THR A 88 -3.06 14.00 9.11
C THR A 88 -2.83 15.50 8.83
N ASP A 89 -3.13 15.94 7.62
CA ASP A 89 -3.16 17.35 7.24
C ASP A 89 -4.48 18.05 7.56
N ASP A 90 -5.39 17.40 8.31
CA ASP A 90 -6.59 18.01 8.86
C ASP A 90 -6.20 19.07 9.90
N LYS A 91 -6.91 20.21 9.89
CA LYS A 91 -6.56 21.33 10.78
C LYS A 91 -7.02 21.14 12.21
N ASP A 92 -8.16 20.47 12.40
CA ASP A 92 -8.84 20.37 13.68
C ASP A 92 -8.67 18.99 14.32
N GLU A 93 -8.56 17.93 13.50
CA GLU A 93 -8.51 16.52 13.92
C GLU A 93 -7.26 15.83 13.36
N SER A 94 -6.08 16.36 13.69
CA SER A 94 -4.84 15.96 13.03
C SER A 94 -4.07 14.84 13.71
N ASP A 95 -4.14 14.70 15.03
CA ASP A 95 -3.28 13.79 15.82
C ASP A 95 -4.12 12.67 16.44
N ILE A 96 -4.03 11.49 15.88
CA ILE A 96 -4.77 10.30 16.30
C ILE A 96 -3.80 9.32 16.97
N LEU A 97 -4.15 8.88 18.18
CA LEU A 97 -3.44 7.86 18.91
C LEU A 97 -4.42 6.79 19.38
N ILE A 98 -4.15 5.54 19.01
CA ILE A 98 -5.01 4.40 19.32
C ILE A 98 -4.16 3.32 19.98
N SER A 99 -4.63 2.80 21.10
CA SER A 99 -4.00 1.68 21.78
C SER A 99 -4.93 0.47 21.82
N PHE A 100 -4.34 -0.69 21.62
CA PHE A 100 -5.05 -1.95 21.55
C PHE A 100 -4.45 -2.97 22.52
N SER A 101 -5.30 -3.82 23.09
CA SER A 101 -4.90 -5.00 23.86
C SER A 101 -5.45 -6.28 23.25
N SER A 102 -5.01 -7.42 23.78
CA SER A 102 -5.61 -8.72 23.42
C SER A 102 -7.05 -8.81 23.92
N TYR A 103 -7.91 -9.39 23.09
CA TYR A 103 -9.30 -9.67 23.46
C TYR A 103 -9.39 -11.06 24.11
N GLU A 104 -9.95 -11.19 25.33
CA GLU A 104 -9.88 -12.42 26.14
C GLU A 104 -10.39 -13.69 25.45
N ASN A 105 -11.37 -13.61 24.57
CA ASN A 105 -11.98 -14.79 23.90
C ASN A 105 -11.89 -14.72 22.36
N LYS A 106 -11.17 -13.75 21.79
CA LYS A 106 -11.09 -13.56 20.33
C LYS A 106 -9.66 -13.21 19.92
N THR A 107 -8.83 -14.22 19.79
CA THR A 107 -7.40 -14.09 19.49
C THR A 107 -7.09 -13.37 18.17
N GLN A 108 -8.06 -13.33 17.24
CA GLN A 108 -7.92 -12.66 15.94
C GLN A 108 -8.34 -11.19 15.97
N TRP A 109 -8.69 -10.63 17.13
CA TRP A 109 -9.08 -9.25 17.29
C TRP A 109 -8.22 -8.56 18.35
N GLY A 110 -7.97 -7.26 18.15
CA GLY A 110 -7.43 -6.38 19.18
C GLY A 110 -8.53 -5.48 19.72
N GLU A 111 -8.69 -5.43 21.03
CA GLU A 111 -9.63 -4.56 21.71
C GLU A 111 -9.09 -3.12 21.79
N ILE A 112 -9.90 -2.11 21.49
CA ILE A 112 -9.53 -0.71 21.69
C ILE A 112 -9.59 -0.42 23.19
N ILE A 113 -8.46 0.04 23.75
CA ILE A 113 -8.37 0.43 25.15
C ILE A 113 -8.24 1.92 25.34
N SER A 114 -7.76 2.64 24.33
CA SER A 114 -7.76 4.10 24.32
C SER A 114 -7.78 4.64 22.89
N PHE A 115 -8.48 5.75 22.70
CA PHE A 115 -8.47 6.52 21.47
C PHE A 115 -8.39 8.00 21.84
N THR A 116 -7.37 8.66 21.32
CA THR A 116 -7.15 10.08 21.56
C THR A 116 -7.11 10.84 20.24
N LEU A 117 -7.86 11.92 20.14
CA LEU A 117 -7.87 12.83 19.00
C LEU A 117 -7.41 14.22 19.45
N SER A 118 -6.30 14.68 18.92
CA SER A 118 -5.69 15.98 19.25
C SER A 118 -5.61 16.23 20.77
N GLY A 119 -5.25 15.19 21.53
CA GLY A 119 -5.09 15.23 22.99
C GLY A 119 -6.39 15.08 23.81
N LYS A 120 -7.53 14.89 23.14
CA LYS A 120 -8.80 14.58 23.82
C LYS A 120 -9.13 13.11 23.68
N GLU A 121 -9.45 12.45 24.77
CA GLU A 121 -9.93 11.09 24.75
C GLU A 121 -11.35 11.04 24.21
N LEU A 122 -11.56 10.22 23.18
CA LEU A 122 -12.84 10.02 22.51
C LEU A 122 -13.13 8.53 22.47
N ILE A 123 -13.77 8.02 23.53
CA ILE A 123 -14.22 6.63 23.57
C ILE A 123 -15.71 6.67 23.89
N GLU A 124 -16.53 6.12 23.02
CA GLU A 124 -17.94 5.89 23.29
C GLU A 124 -18.14 4.42 23.66
N GLU A 125 -18.85 4.14 24.77
CA GLU A 125 -19.37 2.81 25.02
C GLU A 125 -20.38 2.47 23.94
N MET A 126 -20.04 1.57 23.04
CA MET A 126 -20.99 1.04 22.09
C MET A 126 -22.00 0.18 22.84
N GLY A 127 -23.23 0.67 22.92
CA GLY A 127 -24.31 0.11 23.71
C GLY A 127 -24.48 -1.39 23.51
N SER A 128 -24.71 -2.11 24.61
CA SER A 128 -25.05 -3.52 24.64
C SER A 128 -26.33 -3.77 23.86
N ALA A 129 -26.24 -4.39 22.69
CA ALA A 129 -27.40 -5.05 22.13
C ALA A 129 -27.65 -6.33 22.95
N THR A 130 -28.67 -6.34 23.77
CA THR A 130 -29.20 -7.55 24.39
C THR A 130 -29.71 -8.44 23.25
N GLY A 131 -29.02 -9.55 22.99
CA GLY A 131 -29.53 -10.59 22.10
C GLY A 131 -30.83 -11.16 22.69
N GLU A 132 -31.76 -11.62 21.85
CA GLU A 132 -33.03 -12.21 22.24
C GLU A 132 -32.92 -13.39 23.23
N ASN A 133 -31.74 -13.88 23.54
CA ASN A 133 -31.47 -14.99 24.46
C ASN A 133 -30.78 -14.59 25.77
N GLY A 134 -30.73 -13.30 26.14
CA GLY A 134 -30.25 -12.88 27.45
C GLY A 134 -28.73 -12.99 27.65
N GLU A 135 -27.94 -13.28 26.62
CA GLU A 135 -26.48 -13.23 26.68
C GLU A 135 -26.01 -11.77 26.64
N GLN A 136 -25.35 -11.34 27.70
CA GLN A 136 -24.62 -10.06 27.72
C GLN A 136 -23.52 -10.09 26.68
N LYS A 137 -23.73 -9.42 25.53
CA LYS A 137 -22.64 -9.14 24.59
C LYS A 137 -21.71 -8.15 25.29
N SER A 138 -20.45 -8.54 25.39
CA SER A 138 -19.34 -7.75 25.93
C SER A 138 -19.38 -6.28 25.46
N HIS A 139 -19.23 -5.36 26.39
CA HIS A 139 -19.08 -3.93 26.13
C HIS A 139 -17.75 -3.72 25.38
N GLY A 140 -17.82 -3.42 24.08
CA GLY A 140 -16.67 -2.99 23.30
C GLY A 140 -16.63 -1.46 23.28
N LEU A 141 -15.44 -0.90 23.45
CA LEU A 141 -15.21 0.52 23.17
C LEU A 141 -15.10 0.69 21.65
N GLY A 142 -15.69 1.74 21.10
CA GLY A 142 -15.67 2.04 19.68
C GLY A 142 -15.51 3.53 19.41
N VAL A 143 -15.11 3.86 18.19
CA VAL A 143 -15.00 5.24 17.71
C VAL A 143 -15.85 5.38 16.46
N THR A 144 -16.73 6.39 16.46
CA THR A 144 -17.65 6.61 15.35
C THR A 144 -16.95 6.98 14.04
N SER A 145 -17.59 6.68 12.92
CA SER A 145 -17.08 7.00 11.57
C SER A 145 -16.97 8.50 11.28
N THR A 146 -17.56 9.35 12.12
CA THR A 146 -17.56 10.81 11.96
C THR A 146 -16.23 11.49 12.28
N VAL A 147 -15.27 10.76 12.86
CA VAL A 147 -13.93 11.30 13.14
C VAL A 147 -13.17 11.50 11.82
N ALA A 148 -12.94 12.76 11.45
CA ALA A 148 -12.35 13.11 10.14
C ALA A 148 -10.96 12.50 9.93
N GLY A 149 -10.18 12.36 11.00
CA GLY A 149 -8.86 11.71 10.95
C GLY A 149 -8.91 10.23 10.52
N LEU A 150 -9.98 9.49 10.87
CA LEU A 150 -10.18 8.10 10.44
C LEU A 150 -10.54 8.03 8.95
N SER A 151 -11.25 9.03 8.42
CA SER A 151 -11.66 9.07 7.01
C SER A 151 -10.47 8.99 6.04
N GLN A 152 -9.29 9.40 6.48
CA GLN A 152 -8.06 9.30 5.69
C GLN A 152 -7.69 7.85 5.35
N LEU A 153 -8.18 6.87 6.09
CA LEU A 153 -7.89 5.44 5.89
C LEU A 153 -9.03 4.65 5.24
N TYR A 154 -10.15 5.29 4.85
CA TYR A 154 -11.24 4.61 4.13
C TYR A 154 -10.87 4.31 2.68
N ASN A 155 -10.14 5.22 2.03
CA ASN A 155 -9.82 5.14 0.61
C ASN A 155 -8.39 4.62 0.39
N VAL A 156 -8.23 3.32 0.65
CA VAL A 156 -6.95 2.61 0.59
C VAL A 156 -6.99 1.53 -0.47
N TYR A 157 -5.93 1.48 -1.27
CA TYR A 157 -5.64 0.43 -2.25
C TYR A 157 -4.31 -0.23 -1.91
N TYR A 158 -4.24 -1.54 -2.07
CA TYR A 158 -3.02 -2.29 -1.83
C TYR A 158 -2.74 -3.26 -2.97
N ILE A 159 -1.52 -3.26 -3.45
CA ILE A 159 -1.00 -4.20 -4.44
C ILE A 159 0.18 -4.94 -3.82
N SER A 160 -0.04 -6.20 -3.52
CA SER A 160 0.93 -7.10 -2.92
C SER A 160 2.09 -7.41 -3.86
N ALA A 161 3.22 -7.84 -3.30
CA ALA A 161 4.33 -8.43 -4.05
C ALA A 161 3.89 -9.73 -4.77
N ASP A 162 3.01 -10.50 -4.14
CA ASP A 162 2.42 -11.73 -4.68
C ASP A 162 1.25 -11.40 -5.64
N ARG A 163 1.58 -10.81 -6.80
CA ARG A 163 0.61 -10.52 -7.84
C ARG A 163 0.27 -11.77 -8.64
N ARG A 164 -1.00 -11.88 -9.04
CA ARG A 164 -1.42 -12.97 -9.91
C ARG A 164 -0.67 -12.91 -11.23
N GLY A 165 0.00 -14.01 -11.58
CA GLY A 165 0.71 -14.16 -12.83
C GLY A 165 -0.22 -14.16 -14.06
N PRO A 166 0.29 -14.49 -15.24
CA PRO A 166 -0.47 -14.51 -16.48
C PRO A 166 -1.70 -15.41 -16.39
N VAL A 167 -2.88 -14.87 -16.74
CA VAL A 167 -4.17 -15.57 -16.74
C VAL A 167 -4.88 -15.33 -18.07
N ASP A 168 -5.26 -16.41 -18.76
CA ASP A 168 -5.90 -16.35 -20.07
C ASP A 168 -7.42 -16.10 -19.98
N PHE A 169 -8.05 -16.54 -18.90
CA PHE A 169 -9.49 -16.39 -18.68
C PHE A 169 -9.83 -16.31 -17.19
N VAL A 170 -10.94 -15.62 -16.87
CA VAL A 170 -11.49 -15.54 -15.51
C VAL A 170 -13.00 -15.73 -15.56
N LYS A 171 -13.58 -16.23 -14.47
CA LYS A 171 -15.04 -16.29 -14.32
C LYS A 171 -15.61 -14.87 -14.21
N LYS A 172 -16.73 -14.63 -14.90
CA LYS A 172 -17.47 -13.37 -14.80
C LYS A 172 -17.94 -13.13 -13.37
N ASN A 173 -17.83 -11.90 -12.90
CA ASN A 173 -18.28 -11.47 -11.59
C ASN A 173 -18.97 -10.11 -11.69
N ASP A 174 -20.31 -10.14 -11.67
CA ASP A 174 -21.12 -8.92 -11.86
C ASP A 174 -21.41 -8.15 -10.58
N ASN A 175 -21.13 -8.73 -9.41
CA ASN A 175 -21.55 -8.19 -8.10
C ASN A 175 -20.43 -7.42 -7.37
N ARG A 176 -19.33 -7.04 -8.03
CA ARG A 176 -18.20 -6.37 -7.40
C ARG A 176 -18.06 -4.91 -7.79
N ASP A 177 -17.44 -4.14 -6.89
CA ASP A 177 -16.98 -2.78 -7.18
C ASP A 177 -15.92 -2.81 -8.29
N ASP A 178 -16.19 -2.08 -9.37
CA ASP A 178 -15.34 -2.02 -10.55
C ASP A 178 -14.03 -1.26 -10.34
N ASN A 179 -13.92 -0.49 -9.26
CA ASN A 179 -12.74 0.29 -8.92
C ASN A 179 -11.71 -0.51 -8.10
N GLN A 180 -12.09 -1.68 -7.61
CA GLN A 180 -11.20 -2.55 -6.82
C GLN A 180 -10.83 -3.80 -7.62
N ILE A 181 -9.56 -3.92 -7.96
CA ILE A 181 -9.03 -5.04 -8.73
C ILE A 181 -8.53 -6.21 -7.86
N GLY A 182 -8.61 -6.08 -6.53
CA GLY A 182 -8.04 -7.03 -5.56
C GLY A 182 -6.55 -6.78 -5.29
N ILE A 183 -6.06 -7.33 -4.18
CA ILE A 183 -4.66 -7.10 -3.74
C ILE A 183 -3.63 -7.83 -4.60
N HIS A 184 -4.04 -8.91 -5.27
CA HIS A 184 -3.22 -9.69 -6.21
C HIS A 184 -3.55 -9.39 -7.69
N GLY A 185 -4.51 -8.47 -7.96
CA GLY A 185 -5.03 -8.19 -9.29
C GLY A 185 -6.03 -9.24 -9.79
N GLU A 186 -6.62 -10.04 -8.90
CA GLU A 186 -7.50 -11.17 -9.23
C GLU A 186 -8.81 -10.75 -9.94
N PHE A 187 -9.26 -9.49 -9.82
CA PHE A 187 -10.47 -8.98 -10.44
C PHE A 187 -10.22 -8.02 -11.61
N LEU A 188 -8.95 -7.86 -11.99
CA LEU A 188 -8.51 -6.93 -13.03
C LEU A 188 -9.27 -7.10 -14.34
N ILE A 189 -9.41 -8.34 -14.84
CA ILE A 189 -10.07 -8.63 -16.12
C ILE A 189 -11.57 -8.33 -16.03
N ASN A 190 -12.21 -8.61 -14.88
CA ASN A 190 -13.62 -8.25 -14.66
C ASN A 190 -13.81 -6.74 -14.67
N SER A 191 -12.92 -5.99 -14.03
CA SER A 191 -12.94 -4.53 -14.01
C SER A 191 -12.76 -3.94 -15.42
N LEU A 192 -11.80 -4.44 -16.20
CA LEU A 192 -11.63 -4.02 -17.61
C LEU A 192 -12.90 -4.26 -18.45
N ALA A 193 -13.51 -5.45 -18.32
CA ALA A 193 -14.73 -5.79 -19.05
C ALA A 193 -15.89 -4.82 -18.74
N LYS A 194 -16.10 -4.49 -17.47
CA LYS A 194 -17.14 -3.57 -17.02
C LYS A 194 -16.88 -2.12 -17.42
N LYS A 195 -15.64 -1.64 -17.31
CA LYS A 195 -15.25 -0.27 -17.71
C LYS A 195 -15.28 -0.07 -19.21
N GLY A 196 -15.25 -1.13 -20.01
CA GLY A 196 -15.38 -1.12 -21.44
C GLY A 196 -14.12 -0.70 -22.20
N LYS A 197 -14.30 -0.60 -23.53
CA LYS A 197 -13.19 -0.43 -24.47
C LYS A 197 -12.38 0.86 -24.25
N ASP A 198 -13.05 1.99 -24.08
CA ASP A 198 -12.37 3.30 -23.95
C ASP A 198 -11.41 3.33 -22.74
N PHE A 199 -11.81 2.71 -21.64
CA PHE A 199 -10.95 2.61 -20.47
C PHE A 199 -9.81 1.62 -20.72
N THR A 200 -10.09 0.48 -21.33
CA THR A 200 -9.08 -0.53 -21.70
C THR A 200 -8.02 0.05 -22.61
N ASP A 201 -8.40 0.84 -23.62
CA ASP A 201 -7.47 1.51 -24.55
C ASP A 201 -6.60 2.55 -23.83
N LYS A 202 -7.14 3.28 -22.83
CA LYS A 202 -6.35 4.19 -21.98
C LYS A 202 -5.32 3.42 -21.13
N VAL A 203 -5.71 2.31 -20.53
CA VAL A 203 -4.81 1.46 -19.76
C VAL A 203 -3.70 0.89 -20.65
N ALA A 204 -4.05 0.40 -21.86
CA ALA A 204 -3.10 -0.10 -22.84
C ALA A 204 -2.10 1.00 -23.27
N SER A 205 -2.57 2.23 -23.46
CA SER A 205 -1.72 3.38 -23.79
C SER A 205 -0.68 3.68 -22.69
N GLU A 206 -1.09 3.68 -21.42
CA GLU A 206 -0.14 3.90 -20.31
C GLU A 206 0.82 2.72 -20.17
N LEU A 207 0.33 1.50 -20.28
CA LEU A 207 1.16 0.29 -20.25
C LEU A 207 2.20 0.27 -21.38
N SER A 208 1.79 0.73 -22.58
CA SER A 208 2.64 0.83 -23.77
C SER A 208 3.81 1.80 -23.57
N LYS A 209 3.60 2.92 -22.85
CA LYS A 209 4.66 3.87 -22.53
C LYS A 209 5.71 3.22 -21.61
N ILE A 210 5.29 2.32 -20.71
CA ILE A 210 6.18 1.67 -19.74
C ILE A 210 6.94 0.50 -20.40
N LEU A 211 6.26 -0.34 -21.17
CA LEU A 211 6.79 -1.59 -21.73
C LEU A 211 7.14 -1.52 -23.22
N SER A 212 7.08 -0.34 -23.83
CA SER A 212 7.43 -0.12 -25.25
C SER A 212 6.55 -0.90 -26.24
N GLY A 213 5.25 -0.89 -25.99
CA GLY A 213 4.22 -1.52 -26.81
C GLY A 213 3.33 -2.43 -25.97
N ALA A 214 2.04 -2.17 -26.00
CA ALA A 214 1.04 -3.04 -25.39
C ALA A 214 -0.33 -2.76 -25.97
N THR A 215 -1.05 -3.80 -26.32
CA THR A 215 -2.49 -3.75 -26.52
C THR A 215 -3.18 -4.71 -25.57
N ILE A 216 -4.40 -4.38 -25.19
CA ILE A 216 -5.20 -5.15 -24.25
C ILE A 216 -6.54 -5.43 -24.93
N GLN A 217 -6.96 -6.69 -24.90
CA GLN A 217 -8.28 -7.09 -25.38
C GLN A 217 -8.96 -7.97 -24.33
N VAL A 218 -10.22 -7.64 -24.04
CA VAL A 218 -11.08 -8.47 -23.20
C VAL A 218 -12.25 -8.92 -24.07
N GLU A 219 -12.37 -10.22 -24.24
CA GLU A 219 -13.44 -10.85 -25.00
C GLU A 219 -14.50 -11.40 -24.05
N ASN A 220 -15.74 -10.93 -24.22
CA ASN A 220 -16.89 -11.47 -23.53
C ASN A 220 -17.39 -12.69 -24.31
N THR A 221 -17.16 -13.88 -23.76
CA THR A 221 -17.60 -15.13 -24.40
C THR A 221 -19.09 -15.43 -24.10
N ASP A 222 -19.72 -16.29 -24.87
CA ASP A 222 -21.09 -16.77 -24.61
C ASP A 222 -21.18 -17.71 -23.37
N THR A 223 -20.06 -17.89 -22.68
CA THR A 223 -19.94 -18.68 -21.44
C THR A 223 -19.82 -17.77 -20.22
N ASP A 224 -19.77 -18.35 -19.03
CA ASP A 224 -19.51 -17.65 -17.75
C ASP A 224 -18.08 -17.11 -17.61
N TYR A 225 -17.31 -17.07 -18.68
CA TYR A 225 -15.90 -16.65 -18.65
C TYR A 225 -15.63 -15.46 -19.55
N LEU A 226 -14.66 -14.63 -19.13
CA LEU A 226 -14.01 -13.61 -19.93
C LEU A 226 -12.67 -14.15 -20.40
N ARG A 227 -12.31 -13.90 -21.67
CA ARG A 227 -10.95 -14.15 -22.19
C ARG A 227 -10.15 -12.87 -22.21
N PHE A 228 -8.87 -13.03 -21.99
CA PHE A 228 -7.92 -11.92 -21.90
C PHE A 228 -6.76 -12.15 -22.87
N TYR A 229 -6.42 -11.11 -23.64
CA TYR A 229 -5.32 -11.11 -24.57
C TYR A 229 -4.44 -9.89 -24.36
N LEU A 230 -3.15 -10.09 -24.51
CA LEU A 230 -2.12 -9.05 -24.50
C LEU A 230 -1.36 -9.14 -25.82
N ASP A 231 -0.99 -8.00 -26.38
CA ASP A 231 -0.07 -7.94 -27.51
C ASP A 231 1.06 -6.97 -27.20
N SER A 232 2.29 -7.45 -27.30
CA SER A 232 3.51 -6.67 -27.08
C SER A 232 4.11 -6.10 -28.35
N VAL A 233 3.60 -6.47 -29.52
CA VAL A 233 4.26 -6.21 -30.82
C VAL A 233 3.35 -5.45 -31.81
N ASN A 234 2.15 -5.05 -31.39
CA ASN A 234 1.10 -4.48 -32.26
C ASN A 234 0.72 -5.38 -33.45
N ASP A 235 0.89 -6.68 -33.31
CA ASP A 235 0.41 -7.65 -34.27
C ASP A 235 -1.07 -7.94 -33.95
N SER A 236 -1.96 -7.73 -34.88
CA SER A 236 -3.42 -7.70 -34.73
C SER A 236 -4.09 -8.97 -34.16
N LYS A 237 -3.29 -9.96 -33.73
CA LYS A 237 -3.80 -11.26 -33.28
C LYS A 237 -3.99 -11.41 -31.78
N GLY A 238 -3.42 -10.53 -30.95
CA GLY A 238 -3.42 -10.69 -29.49
C GLY A 238 -2.92 -12.06 -29.02
N PHE A 239 -2.02 -12.07 -28.07
CA PHE A 239 -1.48 -13.31 -27.51
C PHE A 239 -2.16 -13.61 -26.15
N ARG A 240 -2.25 -14.89 -25.81
CA ARG A 240 -2.60 -15.26 -24.45
C ARG A 240 -1.55 -14.73 -23.49
N PRO A 241 -1.94 -14.18 -22.33
CA PRO A 241 -0.97 -13.68 -21.33
C PRO A 241 0.11 -14.69 -20.94
N THR A 242 -0.23 -15.98 -20.94
CA THR A 242 0.71 -17.09 -20.70
C THR A 242 1.84 -17.19 -21.73
N ASN A 243 1.66 -16.61 -22.91
CA ASN A 243 2.66 -16.58 -24.00
C ASN A 243 3.38 -15.22 -24.11
N VAL A 244 3.10 -14.29 -23.20
CA VAL A 244 3.72 -12.96 -23.16
C VAL A 244 4.60 -12.86 -21.91
N GLY A 245 5.63 -12.03 -21.93
CA GLY A 245 6.53 -11.86 -20.77
C GLY A 245 5.79 -11.50 -19.48
N PHE A 246 6.19 -12.06 -18.37
CA PHE A 246 5.57 -11.86 -17.04
C PHE A 246 5.42 -10.40 -16.65
N GLY A 247 6.33 -9.52 -17.09
CA GLY A 247 6.30 -8.10 -16.78
C GLY A 247 4.96 -7.42 -17.09
N TYR A 248 4.25 -7.82 -18.16
CA TYR A 248 2.94 -7.28 -18.51
C TYR A 248 1.88 -7.60 -17.45
N SER A 249 1.81 -8.85 -17.02
CA SER A 249 0.84 -9.30 -16.02
C SER A 249 1.12 -8.71 -14.64
N TYR A 250 2.39 -8.47 -14.30
CA TYR A 250 2.79 -7.93 -13.00
C TYR A 250 2.63 -6.42 -12.89
N ILE A 251 2.76 -5.69 -13.98
CA ILE A 251 2.62 -4.22 -13.97
C ILE A 251 1.19 -3.75 -14.17
N LEU A 252 0.37 -4.51 -14.88
CA LEU A 252 -1.00 -4.13 -15.21
C LEU A 252 -1.87 -3.85 -13.98
N PRO A 253 -1.81 -4.62 -12.88
CA PRO A 253 -2.52 -4.29 -11.64
C PRO A 253 -2.11 -2.91 -11.07
N ILE A 254 -0.83 -2.56 -11.14
CA ILE A 254 -0.32 -1.26 -10.66
C ILE A 254 -0.90 -0.13 -11.52
N VAL A 255 -0.79 -0.25 -12.84
CA VAL A 255 -1.30 0.77 -13.78
C VAL A 255 -2.80 0.97 -13.57
N MET A 256 -3.57 -0.11 -13.50
CA MET A 256 -5.01 -0.03 -13.30
C MET A 256 -5.37 0.59 -11.95
N THR A 257 -4.72 0.18 -10.87
CA THR A 257 -5.01 0.74 -9.54
C THR A 257 -4.81 2.26 -9.52
N LEU A 258 -3.69 2.76 -10.07
CA LEU A 258 -3.46 4.21 -10.11
C LEU A 258 -4.45 4.96 -11.02
N MET A 259 -4.96 4.31 -12.05
CA MET A 259 -5.96 4.89 -12.95
C MET A 259 -7.38 4.85 -12.37
N LEU A 260 -7.72 3.87 -11.56
CA LEU A 260 -9.02 3.69 -10.94
C LEU A 260 -9.16 4.41 -9.60
N ALA A 261 -8.07 4.52 -8.84
CA ALA A 261 -8.07 5.09 -7.50
C ALA A 261 -8.69 6.48 -7.48
N GLU A 262 -9.48 6.76 -6.47
CA GLU A 262 -10.09 8.06 -6.26
C GLU A 262 -9.05 9.11 -5.89
N LYS A 263 -9.36 10.38 -6.15
CA LYS A 263 -8.50 11.49 -5.73
C LYS A 263 -8.30 11.47 -4.22
N GLY A 264 -7.05 11.65 -3.79
CA GLY A 264 -6.67 11.63 -2.38
C GLY A 264 -6.50 10.22 -1.77
N ALA A 265 -6.65 9.16 -2.57
CA ALA A 265 -6.46 7.78 -2.10
C ALA A 265 -5.02 7.51 -1.64
N LYS A 266 -4.88 6.55 -0.73
CA LYS A 266 -3.60 5.99 -0.29
C LYS A 266 -3.36 4.67 -1.00
N ILE A 267 -2.22 4.55 -1.66
CA ILE A 267 -1.89 3.35 -2.44
C ILE A 267 -0.61 2.75 -1.91
N PHE A 268 -0.69 1.51 -1.51
CA PHE A 268 0.43 0.68 -1.06
C PHE A 268 0.82 -0.28 -2.17
N ILE A 269 2.10 -0.29 -2.53
CA ILE A 269 2.63 -1.11 -3.62
C ILE A 269 3.91 -1.79 -3.15
N GLU A 270 3.95 -3.10 -3.21
CA GLU A 270 5.15 -3.87 -2.92
C GLU A 270 5.85 -4.30 -4.22
N ASN A 271 7.16 -4.11 -4.27
CA ASN A 271 8.07 -4.54 -5.35
C ASN A 271 7.51 -4.26 -6.76
N PRO A 272 7.20 -2.98 -7.10
CA PRO A 272 6.66 -2.64 -8.43
C PRO A 272 7.59 -3.01 -9.57
N GLU A 273 8.89 -3.10 -9.30
CA GLU A 273 9.95 -3.43 -10.25
C GLU A 273 10.03 -4.91 -10.62
N ALA A 274 9.31 -5.80 -9.94
CA ALA A 274 9.41 -7.24 -10.14
C ALA A 274 9.16 -7.62 -11.60
N HIS A 275 10.04 -8.48 -12.15
CA HIS A 275 10.02 -8.97 -13.55
C HIS A 275 10.19 -7.89 -14.64
N LEU A 276 10.67 -6.68 -14.31
CA LEU A 276 10.90 -5.61 -15.26
C LEU A 276 12.37 -5.42 -15.59
N HIS A 277 12.65 -5.19 -16.88
CA HIS A 277 13.95 -4.70 -17.31
C HIS A 277 14.23 -3.30 -16.74
N PRO A 278 15.48 -2.91 -16.40
CA PRO A 278 15.85 -1.62 -15.84
C PRO A 278 15.19 -0.41 -16.50
N GLY A 279 15.19 -0.36 -17.85
CA GLY A 279 14.53 0.73 -18.57
C GLY A 279 13.00 0.80 -18.36
N ALA A 280 12.33 -0.34 -18.13
CA ALA A 280 10.93 -0.37 -17.80
C ALA A 280 10.68 0.08 -16.34
N GLN A 281 11.59 -0.26 -15.42
CA GLN A 281 11.52 0.21 -14.04
C GLN A 281 11.59 1.74 -13.96
N SER A 282 12.49 2.37 -14.74
CA SER A 282 12.59 3.84 -14.80
C SER A 282 11.32 4.48 -15.37
N ARG A 283 10.74 3.91 -16.44
CA ARG A 283 9.47 4.42 -17.01
C ARG A 283 8.27 4.19 -16.10
N LEU A 284 8.27 3.09 -15.34
CA LEU A 284 7.26 2.86 -14.30
C LEU A 284 7.37 3.90 -13.19
N ALA A 285 8.58 4.20 -12.72
CA ALA A 285 8.78 5.24 -11.71
C ALA A 285 8.19 6.58 -12.18
N ASP A 286 8.51 7.01 -13.40
CA ASP A 286 7.94 8.22 -13.99
C ASP A 286 6.39 8.19 -14.03
N PHE A 287 5.79 7.07 -14.43
CA PHE A 287 4.34 6.88 -14.39
C PHE A 287 3.77 7.03 -12.97
N LEU A 288 4.38 6.38 -11.97
CA LEU A 288 3.97 6.46 -10.57
C LEU A 288 3.98 7.91 -10.05
N MET A 289 5.07 8.64 -10.31
CA MET A 289 5.24 10.03 -9.84
C MET A 289 4.22 10.96 -10.51
N ARG A 290 4.03 10.86 -11.83
CA ARG A 290 3.01 11.64 -12.54
C ARG A 290 1.60 11.35 -12.04
N LYS A 291 1.21 10.09 -11.88
CA LYS A 291 -0.13 9.72 -11.39
C LYS A 291 -0.35 10.16 -9.95
N SER A 292 0.67 10.12 -9.11
CA SER A 292 0.59 10.67 -7.76
C SER A 292 0.22 12.16 -7.77
N LYS A 293 0.86 12.96 -8.65
CA LYS A 293 0.55 14.40 -8.80
C LYS A 293 -0.81 14.64 -9.42
N GLU A 294 -1.09 14.00 -10.58
CA GLU A 294 -2.33 14.20 -11.35
C GLU A 294 -3.60 13.91 -10.56
N ARG A 295 -3.56 12.87 -9.73
CA ARG A 295 -4.72 12.38 -8.99
C ARG A 295 -4.64 12.64 -7.48
N ASP A 296 -3.62 13.40 -7.06
CA ASP A 296 -3.37 13.71 -5.64
C ASP A 296 -3.29 12.47 -4.75
N LEU A 297 -2.63 11.41 -5.23
CA LEU A 297 -2.50 10.14 -4.52
C LEU A 297 -1.35 10.20 -3.51
N GLN A 298 -1.52 9.57 -2.36
CA GLN A 298 -0.41 9.30 -1.44
C GLN A 298 0.09 7.88 -1.68
N LEU A 299 1.36 7.74 -2.08
CA LEU A 299 1.98 6.47 -2.42
C LEU A 299 2.91 5.98 -1.30
N PHE A 300 2.83 4.70 -1.00
CA PHE A 300 3.75 3.95 -0.15
C PHE A 300 4.29 2.79 -0.99
N ILE A 301 5.56 2.86 -1.37
CA ILE A 301 6.16 1.93 -2.33
C ILE A 301 7.33 1.21 -1.66
N GLU A 302 7.18 -0.09 -1.40
CA GLU A 302 8.29 -0.94 -1.00
C GLU A 302 9.08 -1.34 -2.25
N THR A 303 10.39 -1.02 -2.29
CA THR A 303 11.23 -1.28 -3.45
C THR A 303 12.67 -1.65 -3.08
N HIS A 304 13.28 -2.47 -3.94
CA HIS A 304 14.70 -2.79 -3.92
C HIS A 304 15.43 -2.24 -5.16
N SER A 305 14.77 -1.38 -5.95
CA SER A 305 15.28 -0.86 -7.21
C SER A 305 15.85 0.53 -7.10
N ASP A 306 17.13 0.68 -7.40
CA ASP A 306 17.78 1.99 -7.58
C ASP A 306 17.11 2.80 -8.70
N HIS A 307 16.52 2.14 -9.70
CA HIS A 307 15.80 2.82 -10.79
C HIS A 307 14.50 3.48 -10.32
N ILE A 308 13.78 2.86 -9.38
CA ILE A 308 12.60 3.48 -8.76
C ILE A 308 13.01 4.66 -7.89
N ILE A 309 14.08 4.50 -7.09
CA ILE A 309 14.64 5.59 -6.26
C ILE A 309 15.10 6.76 -7.13
N ASN A 310 15.86 6.50 -8.17
CA ASN A 310 16.33 7.53 -9.11
C ASN A 310 15.16 8.17 -9.86
N GLY A 311 14.12 7.44 -10.19
CA GLY A 311 12.89 7.99 -10.79
C GLY A 311 12.21 9.03 -9.90
N LEU A 312 12.16 8.81 -8.58
CA LEU A 312 11.66 9.81 -7.63
C LEU A 312 12.54 11.07 -7.60
N ARG A 313 13.87 10.91 -7.62
CA ARG A 313 14.82 12.02 -7.68
C ARG A 313 14.66 12.85 -8.96
N ILE A 314 14.53 12.18 -10.10
CA ILE A 314 14.30 12.79 -11.41
C ILE A 314 12.97 13.56 -11.42
N ALA A 315 11.90 13.02 -10.84
CA ALA A 315 10.60 13.68 -10.78
C ALA A 315 10.66 15.04 -10.03
N ILE A 316 11.56 15.18 -9.06
CA ILE A 316 11.79 16.46 -8.37
C ILE A 316 12.58 17.41 -9.28
N VAL A 317 13.67 16.94 -9.89
CA VAL A 317 14.50 17.75 -10.80
C VAL A 317 13.67 18.29 -11.98
N ASP A 318 12.77 17.47 -12.51
CA ASP A 318 11.87 17.82 -13.62
C ASP A 318 10.65 18.65 -13.18
N GLY A 319 10.51 18.96 -11.88
CA GLY A 319 9.41 19.77 -11.34
C GLY A 319 8.04 19.06 -11.36
N ILE A 320 8.02 17.73 -11.53
CA ILE A 320 6.79 16.90 -11.40
C ILE A 320 6.32 16.91 -9.95
N LEU A 321 7.25 16.74 -9.00
CA LEU A 321 7.03 16.77 -7.55
C LEU A 321 7.84 17.87 -6.91
N GLU A 322 7.35 18.41 -5.79
CA GLU A 322 8.10 19.29 -4.92
C GLU A 322 9.00 18.48 -3.98
N GLU A 323 10.07 19.07 -3.42
CA GLU A 323 10.93 18.42 -2.42
C GLU A 323 10.15 17.88 -1.23
N SER A 324 9.10 18.60 -0.81
CA SER A 324 8.22 18.23 0.29
C SER A 324 7.28 17.06 -0.03
N ASP A 325 7.08 16.78 -1.33
CA ASP A 325 6.21 15.69 -1.81
C ASP A 325 6.90 14.33 -1.75
N ALA A 326 8.20 14.28 -1.47
CA ALA A 326 9.00 13.06 -1.57
C ALA A 326 9.72 12.71 -0.25
N ARG A 327 9.75 11.41 0.09
CA ARG A 327 10.51 10.88 1.21
C ARG A 327 11.01 9.49 0.87
N ILE A 328 12.29 9.21 1.21
CA ILE A 328 12.82 7.85 1.23
C ILE A 328 12.99 7.43 2.68
N LEU A 329 12.39 6.30 3.03
CA LEU A 329 12.46 5.68 4.34
C LEU A 329 13.37 4.46 4.21
N PHE A 330 14.60 4.56 4.71
CA PHE A 330 15.54 3.44 4.66
C PHE A 330 15.53 2.70 6.01
N PHE A 331 15.11 1.44 5.95
CA PHE A 331 14.98 0.56 7.10
C PHE A 331 16.25 -0.24 7.32
N SER A 332 16.87 -0.06 8.47
CA SER A 332 18.04 -0.81 8.90
C SER A 332 17.82 -1.43 10.29
N ARG A 333 18.61 -2.42 10.61
CA ARG A 333 18.62 -3.05 11.94
C ARG A 333 20.02 -3.53 12.26
N GLU A 334 20.56 -3.10 13.37
CA GLU A 334 21.85 -3.57 13.86
C GLU A 334 21.64 -4.76 14.79
N GLY A 335 22.09 -5.93 14.36
CA GLY A 335 22.00 -7.16 15.16
C GLY A 335 20.55 -7.55 15.49
N LEU A 336 20.28 -7.83 16.77
CA LEU A 336 18.96 -8.10 17.34
C LEU A 336 18.28 -6.83 17.88
N GLY A 337 18.88 -5.65 17.68
CA GLY A 337 18.35 -4.37 18.15
C GLY A 337 17.05 -3.95 17.47
N ASP A 338 16.54 -2.78 17.86
CA ASP A 338 15.34 -2.18 17.27
C ASP A 338 15.57 -1.77 15.80
N THR A 339 14.50 -1.74 15.03
CA THR A 339 14.55 -1.24 13.67
C THR A 339 14.74 0.27 13.67
N ASN A 340 15.78 0.74 12.98
CA ASN A 340 16.03 2.16 12.72
C ASN A 340 15.49 2.54 11.33
N VAL A 341 14.89 3.73 11.22
CA VAL A 341 14.40 4.26 9.96
C VAL A 341 15.06 5.60 9.67
N TYR A 342 15.93 5.62 8.68
CA TYR A 342 16.52 6.85 8.17
C TYR A 342 15.52 7.55 7.24
N GLN A 343 15.26 8.82 7.51
CA GLN A 343 14.31 9.63 6.75
C GLN A 343 15.07 10.54 5.78
N ILE A 344 15.39 10.01 4.61
CA ILE A 344 16.22 10.66 3.60
C ILE A 344 15.37 11.66 2.81
N LYS A 345 15.80 12.92 2.75
CA LYS A 345 15.19 13.99 1.95
C LYS A 345 15.88 14.08 0.61
N ILE A 346 15.18 14.67 -0.36
CA ILE A 346 15.70 14.93 -1.71
C ILE A 346 15.59 16.43 -1.95
N ASP A 347 16.68 17.06 -2.38
CA ASP A 347 16.69 18.48 -2.72
C ASP A 347 16.26 18.73 -4.19
N SER A 348 16.08 20.00 -4.58
CA SER A 348 15.68 20.40 -5.94
C SER A 348 16.63 19.99 -7.05
N LYS A 349 17.86 19.60 -6.71
CA LYS A 349 18.86 19.05 -7.64
C LYS A 349 18.88 17.53 -7.66
N GLY A 350 17.99 16.89 -6.90
CA GLY A 350 17.93 15.44 -6.77
C GLY A 350 18.98 14.85 -5.83
N ASN A 351 19.71 15.65 -5.04
CA ASN A 351 20.67 15.13 -4.07
C ASN A 351 19.92 14.59 -2.84
N LEU A 352 20.50 13.55 -2.24
CA LEU A 352 19.99 12.92 -1.04
C LEU A 352 20.65 13.54 0.20
N SER A 353 19.87 13.71 1.27
CA SER A 353 20.36 14.28 2.53
C SER A 353 21.26 13.33 3.31
N ASP A 354 21.21 12.03 3.04
CA ASP A 354 21.94 10.99 3.77
C ASP A 354 22.16 9.77 2.89
N TYR A 355 23.24 9.01 3.17
CA TYR A 355 23.61 7.76 2.51
C TYR A 355 24.00 6.72 3.58
N PRO A 356 23.04 6.14 4.28
CA PRO A 356 23.34 5.09 5.27
C PRO A 356 23.98 3.86 4.60
N ASP A 357 24.80 3.13 5.36
CA ASP A 357 25.43 1.89 4.89
C ASP A 357 24.38 0.90 4.37
N GLY A 358 24.63 0.32 3.21
CA GLY A 358 23.71 -0.59 2.52
C GLY A 358 22.63 0.11 1.68
N PHE A 359 22.69 1.44 1.55
CA PHE A 359 21.76 2.20 0.72
C PHE A 359 22.41 2.63 -0.60
N MET A 360 22.00 2.02 -1.71
CA MET A 360 22.48 2.33 -3.08
C MET A 360 24.01 2.20 -3.28
N ASP A 361 24.70 1.43 -2.45
CA ASP A 361 26.16 1.30 -2.46
C ASP A 361 26.68 0.02 -3.13
N GLU A 362 25.81 -1.00 -3.30
CA GLU A 362 26.22 -2.33 -3.79
C GLU A 362 26.87 -2.26 -5.17
N TRP A 363 26.37 -1.42 -6.09
CA TRP A 363 26.98 -1.25 -7.40
C TRP A 363 28.41 -0.70 -7.29
N GLY A 364 28.63 0.29 -6.45
CA GLY A 364 29.96 0.86 -6.19
C GLY A 364 30.91 -0.16 -5.55
N ILE A 365 30.41 -0.92 -4.58
CA ILE A 365 31.16 -2.01 -3.94
C ILE A 365 31.58 -3.07 -4.97
N GLN A 366 30.69 -3.48 -5.84
CA GLN A 366 30.99 -4.48 -6.87
C GLN A 366 31.99 -3.94 -7.90
N MET A 367 31.80 -2.70 -8.37
CA MET A 367 32.73 -2.08 -9.33
C MET A 367 34.13 -1.90 -8.74
N SER A 368 34.26 -1.58 -7.45
CA SER A 368 35.58 -1.48 -6.80
C SER A 368 36.36 -2.80 -6.72
N LYS A 369 35.68 -3.93 -6.89
CA LYS A 369 36.31 -5.27 -6.94
C LYS A 369 36.76 -5.68 -8.35
N LEU A 370 36.30 -4.97 -9.37
CA LEU A 370 36.60 -5.26 -10.78
C LEU A 370 37.76 -4.40 -11.33
N VAL A 371 38.18 -3.39 -10.58
CA VAL A 371 39.33 -2.50 -10.86
C VAL A 371 40.49 -2.92 -9.99
#